data_68b4dd2a2b980fc5d4281aa8af6e8065
#
_entry.id   68b4dd2a2b980fc5d4281aa8af6e8065
#
_cell.length_a   1.000
_cell.length_b   1.000
_cell.length_c   1.000
_cell.angle_alpha   90.00
_cell.angle_beta   90.00
_cell.angle_gamma   90.00
#
_symmetry.space_group_name_H-M   'P 1'
#
loop_
_entity.id
_entity.type
_entity.pdbx_description
1 polymer ?
#
loop_
_entity_poly.entity_id
_entity_poly.type
_entity_poly.pdbx_seq_one_letter_code
_entity_poly.pdbx_strand_id
1 'polypeptide(L)'
;MKSVIKADKEKQISAIDKRLYSSFIEHLGRAVYHGIYEPGHETADDMGFRQDVLKVIREMNIPMVRYPGGNFVSGYHWEDGTGPKEKRPKKMELAWSSVETNEVGIDEFQEWAKRVGTDIMMAVNLGTRGPEEAGNVVEYCNSVTDTYYANMRRANGFEKPFGIHTWCLGNEMDGPWQIGHKTATEYARTCLLYTSPSPRDCS
;
A
#
# COMPACT_ATOMS: atom_id res chain seq x y z
N MET A 1 -16.93 -10.38 -40.09
CA MET A 1 -16.20 -9.10 -40.09
C MET A 1 -14.74 -9.42 -39.85
N LYS A 2 -13.80 -8.95 -40.68
CA LYS A 2 -12.36 -9.15 -40.49
C LYS A 2 -11.77 -7.86 -39.94
N SER A 3 -11.08 -7.90 -38.81
CA SER A 3 -10.36 -6.78 -38.25
C SER A 3 -8.87 -6.91 -38.57
N VAL A 4 -8.21 -5.81 -38.91
CA VAL A 4 -6.76 -5.77 -39.19
C VAL A 4 -6.10 -4.86 -38.17
N ILE A 5 -5.15 -5.41 -37.41
CA ILE A 5 -4.30 -4.65 -36.51
C ILE A 5 -2.97 -4.43 -37.22
N LYS A 6 -2.55 -3.16 -37.33
CA LYS A 6 -1.23 -2.79 -37.90
C LYS A 6 -0.39 -2.23 -36.72
N ALA A 7 0.74 -2.86 -36.45
CA ALA A 7 1.75 -2.35 -35.55
C ALA A 7 2.93 -1.83 -36.41
N ASP A 8 3.30 -0.57 -36.22
CA ASP A 8 4.36 0.10 -36.96
C ASP A 8 5.26 0.85 -35.97
N LYS A 9 6.51 0.44 -35.87
CA LYS A 9 7.50 1.04 -34.96
C LYS A 9 7.82 2.51 -35.29
N GLU A 10 7.54 2.97 -36.49
CA GLU A 10 7.74 4.36 -36.89
C GLU A 10 6.54 5.26 -36.55
N LYS A 11 5.42 4.65 -36.18
CA LYS A 11 4.19 5.34 -35.77
C LYS A 11 3.96 5.23 -34.28
N GLN A 12 5.00 5.47 -33.50
CA GLN A 12 4.89 5.48 -32.03
C GLN A 12 4.05 6.67 -31.57
N ILE A 13 3.05 6.41 -30.72
CA ILE A 13 2.18 7.44 -30.12
C ILE A 13 2.84 8.03 -28.88
N SER A 14 3.36 7.18 -27.99
CA SER A 14 4.05 7.59 -26.77
C SER A 14 4.90 6.46 -26.18
N ALA A 15 5.76 6.78 -25.23
CA ALA A 15 6.41 5.79 -24.39
C ALA A 15 5.40 5.18 -23.40
N ILE A 16 5.54 3.89 -23.11
CA ILE A 16 4.75 3.22 -22.08
C ILE A 16 5.38 3.51 -20.71
N ASP A 17 4.59 4.05 -19.79
CA ASP A 17 5.03 4.23 -18.39
C ASP A 17 5.25 2.85 -17.74
N LYS A 18 6.42 2.66 -17.13
CA LYS A 18 6.78 1.39 -16.48
C LYS A 18 5.78 0.97 -15.42
N ARG A 19 5.09 1.92 -14.78
CA ARG A 19 4.06 1.65 -13.76
C ARG A 19 2.88 0.81 -14.29
N LEU A 20 2.67 0.72 -15.61
CA LEU A 20 1.69 -0.20 -16.18
C LEU A 20 2.02 -1.69 -15.95
N TYR A 21 3.28 -1.99 -15.65
CA TYR A 21 3.74 -3.36 -15.33
C TYR A 21 3.81 -3.63 -13.83
N SER A 22 3.18 -2.77 -13.03
CA SER A 22 3.10 -2.91 -11.58
C SER A 22 2.21 -4.07 -11.15
N SER A 23 2.36 -4.47 -9.89
CA SER A 23 1.59 -5.55 -9.29
C SER A 23 0.77 -5.06 -8.10
N PHE A 24 0.03 -5.98 -7.51
CA PHE A 24 -0.87 -5.75 -6.39
C PHE A 24 -0.73 -6.88 -5.37
N ILE A 25 -0.76 -6.51 -4.09
CA ILE A 25 -0.84 -7.46 -2.98
C ILE A 25 -1.84 -6.95 -1.94
N GLU A 26 -2.55 -7.87 -1.33
CA GLU A 26 -3.54 -7.61 -0.29
C GLU A 26 -3.39 -8.60 0.85
N HIS A 27 -3.75 -8.19 2.07
CA HIS A 27 -3.93 -9.08 3.21
C HIS A 27 -5.16 -9.97 3.00
N LEU A 28 -5.06 -10.86 2.04
CA LEU A 28 -6.11 -11.77 1.57
C LEU A 28 -5.54 -13.17 1.38
N GLY A 29 -6.20 -14.17 1.93
CA GLY A 29 -5.82 -15.57 1.78
C GLY A 29 -4.37 -15.80 2.20
N ARG A 30 -3.55 -16.33 1.29
CA ARG A 30 -2.13 -16.62 1.52
C ARG A 30 -1.19 -15.71 0.72
N ALA A 31 -1.62 -14.49 0.41
CA ALA A 31 -0.78 -13.58 -0.36
C ALA A 31 0.34 -12.96 0.51
N VAL A 32 0.00 -12.47 1.69
CA VAL A 32 0.97 -11.93 2.66
C VAL A 32 1.45 -13.04 3.59
N TYR A 33 0.61 -13.50 4.52
CA TYR A 33 0.93 -14.61 5.43
C TYR A 33 0.93 -15.94 4.69
N HIS A 34 1.97 -16.77 4.89
CA HIS A 34 2.25 -18.00 4.13
C HIS A 34 2.48 -17.77 2.62
N GLY A 35 2.63 -16.51 2.22
CA GLY A 35 2.98 -16.10 0.86
C GLY A 35 4.34 -15.42 0.85
N ILE A 36 4.37 -14.09 0.90
CA ILE A 36 5.65 -13.35 0.96
C ILE A 36 6.31 -13.42 2.36
N TYR A 37 5.53 -13.67 3.41
CA TYR A 37 5.95 -13.71 4.80
C TYR A 37 5.54 -15.03 5.47
N GLU A 38 6.53 -15.80 5.93
CA GLU A 38 6.35 -17.06 6.63
C GLU A 38 7.62 -17.38 7.45
N PRO A 39 7.72 -16.86 8.70
CA PRO A 39 8.96 -17.00 9.50
C PRO A 39 9.42 -18.43 9.76
N GLY A 40 8.50 -19.41 9.73
CA GLY A 40 8.80 -20.85 9.89
C GLY A 40 9.22 -21.57 8.60
N HIS A 41 9.25 -20.87 7.47
CA HIS A 41 9.63 -21.49 6.19
C HIS A 41 11.14 -21.68 6.09
N GLU A 42 11.58 -22.77 5.44
CA GLU A 42 13.02 -23.11 5.30
C GLU A 42 13.84 -22.04 4.56
N THR A 43 13.19 -21.24 3.70
CA THR A 43 13.82 -20.14 2.97
C THR A 43 13.59 -18.78 3.61
N ALA A 44 12.97 -18.70 4.80
CA ALA A 44 12.72 -17.42 5.46
C ALA A 44 14.02 -16.73 5.84
N ASP A 45 14.09 -15.42 5.61
CA ASP A 45 15.19 -14.60 6.11
C ASP A 45 14.99 -14.18 7.59
N ASP A 46 15.88 -13.35 8.08
CA ASP A 46 15.89 -12.81 9.43
C ASP A 46 14.62 -12.03 9.82
N MET A 47 13.91 -11.48 8.84
CA MET A 47 12.64 -10.79 9.02
C MET A 47 11.41 -11.68 8.79
N GLY A 48 11.59 -12.91 8.34
CA GLY A 48 10.51 -13.87 8.03
C GLY A 48 10.02 -13.82 6.58
N PHE A 49 10.71 -13.12 5.67
CA PHE A 49 10.34 -13.09 4.26
C PHE A 49 10.89 -14.30 3.51
N ARG A 50 10.06 -14.92 2.71
CA ARG A 50 10.41 -16.10 1.89
C ARG A 50 11.32 -15.71 0.74
N GLN A 51 12.55 -16.22 0.77
CA GLN A 51 13.58 -15.92 -0.23
C GLN A 51 13.33 -16.59 -1.58
N ASP A 52 12.65 -17.74 -1.60
CA ASP A 52 12.21 -18.38 -2.84
C ASP A 52 11.21 -17.50 -3.61
N VAL A 53 10.24 -16.91 -2.91
CA VAL A 53 9.25 -15.95 -3.47
C VAL A 53 9.95 -14.66 -3.90
N LEU A 54 10.79 -14.08 -3.04
CA LEU A 54 11.56 -12.87 -3.34
C LEU A 54 12.38 -13.00 -4.63
N LYS A 55 13.02 -14.17 -4.83
CA LYS A 55 13.80 -14.44 -6.04
C LYS A 55 12.94 -14.33 -7.30
N VAL A 56 11.79 -14.99 -7.32
CA VAL A 56 10.87 -14.95 -8.48
C VAL A 56 10.36 -13.53 -8.76
N ILE A 57 9.99 -12.79 -7.70
CA ILE A 57 9.49 -11.42 -7.87
C ILE A 57 10.59 -10.48 -8.39
N ARG A 58 11.85 -10.65 -7.96
CA ARG A 58 12.99 -9.92 -8.54
C ARG A 58 13.18 -10.21 -10.02
N GLU A 59 13.08 -11.47 -10.43
CA GLU A 59 13.16 -11.87 -11.84
C GLU A 59 12.05 -11.24 -12.70
N MET A 60 10.86 -11.04 -12.13
CA MET A 60 9.76 -10.35 -12.80
C MET A 60 10.02 -8.85 -13.00
N ASN A 61 10.96 -8.26 -12.27
CA ASN A 61 11.33 -6.84 -12.34
C ASN A 61 10.13 -5.90 -12.23
N ILE A 62 9.27 -6.14 -11.23
CA ILE A 62 8.05 -5.37 -10.98
C ILE A 62 8.42 -3.96 -10.51
N PRO A 63 8.04 -2.90 -11.22
CA PRO A 63 8.46 -1.54 -10.88
C PRO A 63 7.79 -0.99 -9.64
N MET A 64 6.57 -1.43 -9.33
CA MET A 64 5.80 -0.93 -8.18
C MET A 64 4.80 -1.98 -7.72
N VAL A 65 4.54 -2.05 -6.41
CA VAL A 65 3.51 -2.92 -5.82
C VAL A 65 2.53 -2.09 -5.01
N ARG A 66 1.23 -2.24 -5.29
CA ARG A 66 0.16 -1.62 -4.51
C ARG A 66 -0.10 -2.44 -3.25
N TYR A 67 -0.12 -1.76 -2.08
CA TYR A 67 -0.27 -2.33 -0.72
C TYR A 67 -1.12 -1.38 0.14
N PRO A 68 -1.82 -1.79 1.20
CA PRO A 68 -1.98 -3.15 1.77
C PRO A 68 -3.15 -3.93 1.19
N GLY A 69 -3.79 -3.41 0.16
CA GLY A 69 -4.90 -4.09 -0.46
C GLY A 69 -5.84 -3.18 -1.19
N GLY A 70 -6.81 -3.78 -1.55
CA GLY A 70 -8.17 -3.90 -1.94
C GLY A 70 -9.12 -3.61 -0.77
N ASN A 71 -10.08 -4.48 -0.58
CA ASN A 71 -11.13 -4.30 0.44
C ASN A 71 -10.57 -4.24 1.86
N PHE A 72 -9.46 -4.92 2.12
CA PHE A 72 -8.75 -4.89 3.39
C PHE A 72 -8.48 -3.47 3.88
N VAL A 73 -7.98 -2.55 3.02
CA VAL A 73 -7.57 -1.22 3.44
C VAL A 73 -8.72 -0.40 4.04
N SER A 74 -9.96 -0.65 3.61
CA SER A 74 -11.12 0.13 4.06
C SER A 74 -11.51 -0.09 5.52
N GLY A 75 -11.04 -1.19 6.12
CA GLY A 75 -11.21 -1.49 7.56
C GLY A 75 -9.91 -1.40 8.36
N TYR A 76 -8.77 -1.21 7.71
CA TYR A 76 -7.45 -1.34 8.33
C TYR A 76 -6.99 -0.06 9.02
N HIS A 77 -6.41 -0.23 10.20
CA HIS A 77 -5.71 0.80 10.95
C HIS A 77 -4.21 0.57 10.82
N TRP A 78 -3.53 1.38 10.04
CA TRP A 78 -2.12 1.20 9.71
C TRP A 78 -1.20 1.23 10.95
N GLU A 79 -1.59 1.96 11.99
CA GLU A 79 -0.83 2.06 13.24
C GLU A 79 -0.74 0.71 13.96
N ASP A 80 -1.75 -0.15 13.83
CA ASP A 80 -1.75 -1.49 14.41
C ASP A 80 -0.61 -2.37 13.88
N GLY A 81 -0.14 -2.10 12.66
CA GLY A 81 0.96 -2.80 11.99
C GLY A 81 2.34 -2.15 12.19
N THR A 82 2.51 -1.25 13.16
CA THR A 82 3.78 -0.55 13.41
C THR A 82 4.35 -0.85 14.79
N GLY A 83 5.64 -0.60 14.99
CA GLY A 83 6.33 -0.84 16.26
C GLY A 83 6.58 -2.32 16.58
N PRO A 84 6.87 -2.66 17.85
CA PRO A 84 7.20 -4.03 18.26
C PRO A 84 6.06 -5.02 18.00
N LYS A 85 6.35 -6.11 17.29
CA LYS A 85 5.33 -7.09 16.85
C LYS A 85 4.55 -7.71 18.00
N GLU A 86 5.19 -7.96 19.15
CA GLU A 86 4.58 -8.53 20.34
C GLU A 86 3.55 -7.62 21.03
N LYS A 87 3.54 -6.33 20.68
CA LYS A 87 2.59 -5.33 21.18
C LYS A 87 1.44 -5.05 20.22
N ARG A 88 1.51 -5.58 19.01
CA ARG A 88 0.50 -5.33 17.98
C ARG A 88 -0.79 -6.11 18.26
N PRO A 89 -1.95 -5.49 18.11
CA PRO A 89 -3.23 -6.16 18.38
C PRO A 89 -3.54 -7.19 17.30
N LYS A 90 -4.09 -8.33 17.70
CA LYS A 90 -4.77 -9.25 16.77
C LYS A 90 -6.22 -8.81 16.65
N LYS A 91 -6.69 -8.61 15.43
CA LYS A 91 -8.04 -8.11 15.14
C LYS A 91 -8.76 -8.98 14.13
N MET A 92 -10.09 -8.99 14.22
CA MET A 92 -10.92 -9.54 13.16
C MET A 92 -10.87 -8.57 11.97
N GLU A 93 -10.41 -9.05 10.85
CA GLU A 93 -10.38 -8.33 9.59
C GLU A 93 -11.76 -8.43 8.92
N LEU A 94 -12.34 -7.27 8.59
CA LEU A 94 -13.75 -7.18 8.24
C LEU A 94 -14.06 -7.51 6.77
N ALA A 95 -13.10 -7.34 5.86
CA ALA A 95 -13.33 -7.58 4.44
C ALA A 95 -13.37 -9.08 4.12
N TRP A 96 -12.48 -9.86 4.74
CA TRP A 96 -12.28 -11.28 4.43
C TRP A 96 -12.60 -12.21 5.61
N SER A 97 -13.06 -11.64 6.73
CA SER A 97 -13.44 -12.38 7.94
C SER A 97 -12.31 -13.27 8.46
N SER A 98 -11.08 -12.81 8.36
CA SER A 98 -9.87 -13.48 8.84
C SER A 98 -9.33 -12.80 10.10
N VAL A 99 -8.42 -13.48 10.80
CA VAL A 99 -7.68 -12.85 11.91
C VAL A 99 -6.45 -12.17 11.34
N GLU A 100 -6.40 -10.83 11.45
CA GLU A 100 -5.19 -10.07 11.15
C GLU A 100 -4.29 -10.03 12.39
N THR A 101 -3.07 -10.55 12.22
CA THR A 101 -2.08 -10.64 13.30
C THR A 101 -1.22 -9.38 13.41
N ASN A 102 -1.24 -8.53 12.38
CA ASN A 102 -0.42 -7.33 12.25
C ASN A 102 1.11 -7.59 12.30
N GLU A 103 1.55 -8.82 12.04
CA GLU A 103 2.98 -9.15 11.98
C GLU A 103 3.68 -8.51 10.77
N VAL A 104 2.92 -8.24 9.71
CA VAL A 104 3.37 -7.47 8.54
C VAL A 104 2.56 -6.19 8.46
N GLY A 105 3.20 -5.07 8.65
CA GLY A 105 2.64 -3.75 8.45
C GLY A 105 3.48 -2.94 7.46
N ILE A 106 3.33 -1.63 7.50
CA ILE A 106 4.02 -0.73 6.58
C ILE A 106 5.56 -0.82 6.72
N ASP A 107 6.05 -1.02 7.94
CA ASP A 107 7.47 -1.11 8.25
C ASP A 107 8.11 -2.34 7.58
N GLU A 108 7.50 -3.50 7.78
CA GLU A 108 7.95 -4.75 7.17
C GLU A 108 7.79 -4.71 5.65
N PHE A 109 6.69 -4.16 5.15
CA PHE A 109 6.46 -4.10 3.71
C PHE A 109 7.45 -3.18 3.01
N GLN A 110 7.87 -2.08 3.66
CA GLN A 110 8.93 -1.21 3.15
C GLN A 110 10.28 -1.96 3.06
N GLU A 111 10.62 -2.77 4.04
CA GLU A 111 11.84 -3.58 4.00
C GLU A 111 11.75 -4.70 2.94
N TRP A 112 10.58 -5.31 2.79
CA TRP A 112 10.34 -6.26 1.72
C TRP A 112 10.49 -5.61 0.34
N ALA A 113 9.90 -4.45 0.13
CA ALA A 113 9.99 -3.71 -1.13
C ALA A 113 11.43 -3.35 -1.50
N LYS A 114 12.24 -2.91 -0.53
CA LYS A 114 13.69 -2.69 -0.71
C LYS A 114 14.41 -3.96 -1.14
N ARG A 115 14.10 -5.10 -0.50
CA ARG A 115 14.71 -6.40 -0.82
C ARG A 115 14.34 -6.88 -2.22
N VAL A 116 13.12 -6.63 -2.66
CA VAL A 116 12.66 -6.92 -4.03
C VAL A 116 13.27 -5.96 -5.06
N GLY A 117 13.44 -4.70 -4.71
CA GLY A 117 13.83 -3.62 -5.62
C GLY A 117 12.62 -3.01 -6.33
N THR A 118 11.49 -2.85 -5.63
CA THR A 118 10.24 -2.31 -6.15
C THR A 118 9.81 -1.06 -5.37
N ASP A 119 9.11 -0.15 -6.02
CA ASP A 119 8.44 0.97 -5.34
C ASP A 119 7.12 0.52 -4.71
N ILE A 120 6.59 1.35 -3.80
CA ILE A 120 5.30 1.12 -3.17
C ILE A 120 4.28 2.13 -3.68
N MET A 121 3.11 1.65 -4.08
CA MET A 121 1.87 2.42 -4.18
C MET A 121 1.04 2.13 -2.94
N MET A 122 0.99 3.08 -2.00
CA MET A 122 0.29 2.90 -0.74
C MET A 122 -1.17 3.29 -0.86
N ALA A 123 -2.07 2.42 -0.45
CA ALA A 123 -3.49 2.74 -0.32
C ALA A 123 -3.81 3.20 1.11
N VAL A 124 -4.63 4.25 1.24
CA VAL A 124 -5.07 4.78 2.53
C VAL A 124 -6.52 4.41 2.81
N ASN A 125 -6.86 4.27 4.09
CA ASN A 125 -8.22 3.94 4.52
C ASN A 125 -9.12 5.18 4.44
N LEU A 126 -9.97 5.28 3.41
CA LEU A 126 -11.05 6.24 3.32
C LEU A 126 -12.44 5.61 3.53
N GLY A 127 -12.49 4.35 3.93
CA GLY A 127 -13.72 3.64 4.28
C GLY A 127 -14.19 3.97 5.69
N THR A 128 -13.54 3.39 6.69
CA THR A 128 -13.83 3.59 8.11
C THR A 128 -13.09 4.77 8.74
N ARG A 129 -12.08 5.32 8.02
CA ARG A 129 -11.28 6.48 8.44
C ARG A 129 -11.37 7.60 7.40
N GLY A 130 -10.59 8.64 7.56
CA GLY A 130 -10.75 9.85 6.77
C GLY A 130 -9.43 10.53 6.37
N PRO A 131 -9.52 11.78 5.88
CA PRO A 131 -8.35 12.54 5.41
C PRO A 131 -7.26 12.74 6.46
N GLU A 132 -7.64 12.89 7.73
CA GLU A 132 -6.68 13.09 8.82
C GLU A 132 -5.73 11.90 8.94
N GLU A 133 -6.28 10.70 9.05
CA GLU A 133 -5.48 9.48 9.17
C GLU A 133 -4.67 9.18 7.90
N ALA A 134 -5.21 9.54 6.74
CA ALA A 134 -4.47 9.47 5.49
C ALA A 134 -3.26 10.43 5.51
N GLY A 135 -3.43 11.64 6.04
CA GLY A 135 -2.33 12.58 6.27
C GLY A 135 -1.29 12.04 7.25
N ASN A 136 -1.75 11.40 8.34
CA ASN A 136 -0.89 10.83 9.37
C ASN A 136 0.03 9.73 8.81
N VAL A 137 -0.47 8.84 7.95
CA VAL A 137 0.38 7.81 7.33
C VAL A 137 1.35 8.40 6.32
N VAL A 138 0.98 9.46 5.62
CA VAL A 138 1.93 10.19 4.74
C VAL A 138 3.03 10.84 5.56
N GLU A 139 2.70 11.47 6.69
CA GLU A 139 3.67 12.04 7.62
C GLU A 139 4.61 10.96 8.15
N TYR A 140 4.06 9.84 8.62
CA TYR A 140 4.84 8.69 9.07
C TYR A 140 5.85 8.23 8.02
N CYS A 141 5.41 8.07 6.78
CA CYS A 141 6.26 7.56 5.70
C CYS A 141 7.29 8.56 5.20
N ASN A 142 6.94 9.84 5.12
CA ASN A 142 7.69 10.78 4.29
C ASN A 142 8.27 11.98 5.04
N SER A 143 7.79 12.32 6.24
CA SER A 143 8.27 13.52 6.93
C SER A 143 9.70 13.34 7.44
N VAL A 144 10.49 14.40 7.25
CA VAL A 144 11.84 14.56 7.80
C VAL A 144 11.86 15.44 9.04
N THR A 145 10.75 16.13 9.34
CA THR A 145 10.63 17.12 10.41
C THR A 145 10.45 16.45 11.78
N ASP A 146 10.58 17.25 12.84
CA ASP A 146 10.33 16.83 14.22
C ASP A 146 8.84 16.92 14.51
N THR A 147 8.09 15.90 14.05
CA THR A 147 6.64 15.78 14.20
C THR A 147 6.26 14.43 14.77
N TYR A 148 5.03 14.30 15.27
CA TYR A 148 4.59 13.12 16.02
C TYR A 148 4.80 11.80 15.24
N TYR A 149 4.29 11.70 14.02
CA TYR A 149 4.38 10.47 13.25
C TYR A 149 5.77 10.23 12.65
N ALA A 150 6.51 11.28 12.31
CA ALA A 150 7.90 11.14 11.91
C ALA A 150 8.76 10.61 13.06
N ASN A 151 8.51 11.07 14.30
CA ASN A 151 9.20 10.58 15.49
C ASN A 151 8.78 9.14 15.84
N MET A 152 7.50 8.79 15.66
CA MET A 152 7.01 7.42 15.80
C MET A 152 7.77 6.46 14.85
N ARG A 153 7.94 6.83 13.58
CA ARG A 153 8.74 6.05 12.62
C ARG A 153 10.18 5.86 13.12
N ARG A 154 10.84 6.95 13.59
CA ARG A 154 12.21 6.87 14.13
C ARG A 154 12.29 5.98 15.36
N ALA A 155 11.33 6.08 16.27
CA ALA A 155 11.24 5.23 17.44
C ALA A 155 11.05 3.75 17.09
N ASN A 156 10.40 3.46 15.96
CA ASN A 156 10.26 2.11 15.41
C ASN A 156 11.52 1.62 14.67
N GLY A 157 12.63 2.40 14.66
CA GLY A 157 13.91 2.03 14.08
C GLY A 157 14.14 2.51 12.66
N PHE A 158 13.25 3.31 12.09
CA PHE A 158 13.37 3.82 10.72
C PHE A 158 13.71 5.31 10.72
N GLU A 159 14.99 5.62 10.86
CA GLU A 159 15.49 7.02 10.92
C GLU A 159 15.14 7.81 9.66
N LYS A 160 15.35 7.20 8.48
CA LYS A 160 15.08 7.85 7.19
C LYS A 160 13.62 7.67 6.77
N PRO A 161 13.03 8.66 6.09
CA PRO A 161 11.71 8.49 5.48
C PRO A 161 11.73 7.36 4.42
N PHE A 162 10.57 6.75 4.23
CA PHE A 162 10.38 5.68 3.25
C PHE A 162 10.37 6.20 1.80
N GLY A 163 9.94 7.45 1.60
CA GLY A 163 9.91 8.07 0.29
C GLY A 163 8.81 7.52 -0.62
N ILE A 164 7.65 7.25 -0.07
CA ILE A 164 6.50 6.75 -0.83
C ILE A 164 5.84 7.91 -1.58
N HIS A 165 5.87 7.88 -2.91
CA HIS A 165 5.40 8.97 -3.77
C HIS A 165 4.08 8.68 -4.49
N THR A 166 3.59 7.45 -4.44
CA THR A 166 2.35 7.06 -5.13
C THR A 166 1.32 6.56 -4.11
N TRP A 167 0.13 7.16 -4.12
CA TRP A 167 -0.91 6.92 -3.14
C TRP A 167 -2.24 6.63 -3.81
N CYS A 168 -2.98 5.63 -3.28
CA CYS A 168 -4.37 5.37 -3.66
C CYS A 168 -5.29 5.93 -2.58
N LEU A 169 -6.21 6.78 -2.98
CA LEU A 169 -7.18 7.41 -2.07
C LEU A 169 -8.37 6.48 -1.86
N GLY A 170 -8.19 5.48 -0.99
CA GLY A 170 -9.16 4.43 -0.72
C GLY A 170 -9.11 3.29 -1.75
N ASN A 171 -10.10 2.42 -1.68
CA ASN A 171 -10.31 1.29 -2.59
C ASN A 171 -11.79 1.19 -2.95
N GLU A 172 -12.13 1.19 -4.24
CA GLU A 172 -13.49 0.92 -4.76
C GLU A 172 -14.60 1.66 -4.01
N MET A 173 -14.36 2.94 -3.68
CA MET A 173 -15.18 3.69 -2.70
C MET A 173 -16.65 3.88 -3.10
N ASP A 174 -17.01 3.66 -4.35
CA ASP A 174 -18.38 3.67 -4.88
C ASP A 174 -19.04 2.28 -4.90
N GLY A 175 -18.27 1.20 -4.63
CA GLY A 175 -18.79 -0.15 -4.61
C GLY A 175 -19.71 -0.42 -3.42
N PRO A 176 -20.97 -0.87 -3.63
CA PRO A 176 -21.89 -1.13 -2.51
C PRO A 176 -21.45 -2.27 -1.58
N TRP A 177 -20.51 -3.10 -2.02
CA TRP A 177 -19.86 -4.16 -1.22
C TRP A 177 -18.73 -3.62 -0.35
N GLN A 178 -18.27 -2.38 -0.60
CA GLN A 178 -17.09 -1.83 0.05
C GLN A 178 -17.43 -1.29 1.45
N ILE A 179 -16.57 -1.57 2.44
CA ILE A 179 -16.68 -1.02 3.78
C ILE A 179 -16.58 0.50 3.69
N GLY A 180 -17.60 1.20 4.19
CA GLY A 180 -17.62 2.67 4.17
C GLY A 180 -17.72 3.26 2.78
N HIS A 181 -18.39 2.56 1.84
CA HIS A 181 -18.63 3.07 0.48
C HIS A 181 -19.29 4.46 0.50
N LYS A 182 -19.01 5.22 -0.53
CA LYS A 182 -19.41 6.63 -0.64
C LYS A 182 -20.02 6.91 -2.00
N THR A 183 -20.96 7.86 -2.03
CA THR A 183 -21.39 8.46 -3.29
C THR A 183 -20.22 9.24 -3.93
N ALA A 184 -20.29 9.49 -5.23
CA ALA A 184 -19.30 10.27 -5.94
C ALA A 184 -19.03 11.65 -5.30
N THR A 185 -20.09 12.31 -4.82
CA THR A 185 -19.99 13.63 -4.16
C THR A 185 -19.26 13.52 -2.81
N GLU A 186 -19.58 12.52 -1.99
CA GLU A 186 -18.91 12.30 -0.70
C GLU A 186 -17.46 11.95 -0.89
N TYR A 187 -17.15 11.07 -1.85
CA TYR A 187 -15.79 10.69 -2.16
C TYR A 187 -14.97 11.89 -2.67
N ALA A 188 -15.52 12.68 -3.60
CA ALA A 188 -14.86 13.87 -4.11
C ALA A 188 -14.55 14.88 -3.00
N ARG A 189 -15.47 15.13 -2.08
CA ARG A 189 -15.23 15.99 -0.90
C ARG A 189 -14.12 15.44 -0.01
N THR A 190 -14.12 14.14 0.25
CA THR A 190 -13.09 13.49 1.06
C THR A 190 -11.71 13.63 0.39
N CYS A 191 -11.62 13.39 -0.91
CA CYS A 191 -10.37 13.51 -1.66
C CYS A 191 -9.87 14.96 -1.73
N LEU A 192 -10.75 15.95 -1.91
CA LEU A 192 -10.37 17.37 -1.95
C LEU A 192 -9.81 17.84 -0.61
N LEU A 193 -10.33 17.37 0.51
CA LEU A 193 -9.79 17.67 1.83
C LEU A 193 -8.36 17.14 2.01
N TYR A 194 -8.03 16.06 1.32
CA TYR A 194 -6.71 15.44 1.39
C TYR A 194 -5.70 16.00 0.38
N THR A 195 -6.16 16.25 -0.85
CA THR A 195 -5.26 16.54 -1.98
C THR A 195 -5.09 18.02 -2.29
N SER A 196 -6.01 18.87 -1.81
CA SER A 196 -5.97 20.30 -2.07
C SER A 196 -6.20 21.09 -0.78
N PRO A 197 -5.15 21.67 -0.21
CA PRO A 197 -5.29 22.53 0.96
C PRO A 197 -6.11 23.78 0.69
N SER A 198 -6.27 24.23 -0.56
CA SER A 198 -7.16 25.31 -0.92
C SER A 198 -7.41 25.38 -2.44
N PRO A 199 -8.65 25.67 -2.87
CA PRO A 199 -8.93 26.04 -4.28
C PRO A 199 -8.17 27.30 -4.74
N ARG A 200 -7.55 28.04 -3.84
CA ARG A 200 -6.78 29.26 -4.15
C ARG A 200 -5.36 29.00 -4.58
N ASP A 201 -4.85 27.77 -4.37
CA ASP A 201 -3.49 27.38 -4.74
C ASP A 201 -3.40 26.76 -6.14
N CYS A 202 -4.50 26.79 -6.89
CA CYS A 202 -4.62 26.35 -8.27
C CYS A 202 -4.61 27.51 -9.27
N SER A 203 -3.99 28.64 -8.93
CA SER A 203 -3.80 29.77 -9.85
C SER A 203 -2.35 29.89 -10.31
#